data_378e9212bbf78a29219461e000ed72df
#
_entry.id   378e9212bbf78a29219461e000ed72df
#
_cell.length_a   1.000
_cell.length_b   1.000
_cell.length_c   1.000
_cell.angle_alpha   90.00
_cell.angle_beta   90.00
_cell.angle_gamma   90.00
#
_symmetry.space_group_name_H-M   'P 1'
#
loop_
_entity.id
_entity.type
_entity.pdbx_description
1 polymer ?
#
loop_
_entity_poly.entity_id
_entity_poly.type
_entity_poly.pdbx_seq_one_letter_code
_entity_poly.pdbx_strand_id
1 'polypeptide(L)'
;MKFYQDENFENIDFTTRHELAEFDNCSFSNCNFGKMNLTGYNFLECDFTTCDLSLATLTDTSFNQAIFKDCKLLGLRFDACNDFLFAVNFINCQLNFSSFFQRKMKNTNFKDCKLISVDFTEANLENSNFENTTLTDAIFDRTNLSKCNFTTAQNFHIHPEQNQIKAAHFAKDNLSGLLLSYGLKIS
;
A
#
# COMPACT_ATOMS: atom_id res chain seq x y z
N MET A 1 22.95 14.24 6.60
CA MET A 1 22.12 13.42 5.72
C MET A 1 23.03 12.82 4.67
N LYS A 2 23.00 11.49 4.52
CA LYS A 2 23.74 10.79 3.45
C LYS A 2 22.93 10.79 2.18
N PHE A 3 23.60 10.87 1.02
CA PHE A 3 22.97 10.76 -0.29
C PHE A 3 23.55 9.57 -1.03
N TYR A 4 22.68 8.74 -1.59
CA TYR A 4 23.01 7.56 -2.39
C TYR A 4 22.26 7.67 -3.71
N GLN A 5 22.94 7.43 -4.82
CA GLN A 5 22.36 7.46 -6.16
C GLN A 5 22.83 6.27 -6.99
N ASP A 6 21.89 5.66 -7.71
CA ASP A 6 22.15 4.51 -8.61
C ASP A 6 22.82 3.31 -7.90
N GLU A 7 22.57 3.14 -6.58
CA GLU A 7 23.21 2.09 -5.79
C GLU A 7 22.30 0.88 -5.57
N ASN A 8 22.95 -0.29 -5.41
CA ASN A 8 22.27 -1.54 -5.09
C ASN A 8 22.66 -2.02 -3.69
N PHE A 9 21.67 -2.21 -2.83
CA PHE A 9 21.84 -2.72 -1.48
C PHE A 9 21.29 -4.15 -1.40
N GLU A 10 22.13 -5.10 -1.02
CA GLU A 10 21.74 -6.50 -0.94
C GLU A 10 22.10 -7.11 0.41
N ASN A 11 21.16 -7.84 1.03
CA ASN A 11 21.35 -8.53 2.31
C ASN A 11 21.81 -7.60 3.45
N ILE A 12 21.33 -6.34 3.47
CA ILE A 12 21.73 -5.35 4.47
C ILE A 12 20.70 -5.29 5.60
N ASP A 13 21.19 -5.32 6.84
CA ASP A 13 20.40 -4.94 8.00
C ASP A 13 20.53 -3.43 8.26
N PHE A 14 19.50 -2.69 7.88
CA PHE A 14 19.44 -1.23 8.07
C PHE A 14 19.07 -0.85 9.51
N THR A 15 18.53 -1.75 10.32
CA THR A 15 18.11 -1.45 11.69
C THR A 15 19.26 -0.98 12.59
N THR A 16 20.48 -1.27 12.20
CA THR A 16 21.70 -0.84 12.89
C THR A 16 22.23 0.51 12.40
N ARG A 17 21.62 1.12 11.37
CA ARG A 17 22.02 2.39 10.78
C ARG A 17 21.10 3.50 11.29
N HIS A 18 21.66 4.58 11.80
CA HIS A 18 20.89 5.67 12.43
C HIS A 18 21.04 7.02 11.73
N GLU A 19 21.75 7.06 10.60
CA GLU A 19 21.95 8.30 9.86
C GLU A 19 20.85 8.51 8.82
N LEU A 20 20.19 9.67 8.89
CA LEU A 20 19.22 10.10 7.90
C LEU A 20 19.81 10.02 6.48
N ALA A 21 19.10 9.43 5.55
CA ALA A 21 19.56 9.22 4.20
C ALA A 21 18.50 9.59 3.15
N GLU A 22 18.98 9.94 1.99
CA GLU A 22 18.24 10.12 0.75
C GLU A 22 18.76 9.14 -0.29
N PHE A 23 17.84 8.42 -0.94
CA PHE A 23 18.12 7.41 -1.94
C PHE A 23 17.43 7.80 -3.25
N ASP A 24 18.18 7.90 -4.33
CA ASP A 24 17.73 8.23 -5.67
C ASP A 24 18.09 7.09 -6.63
N ASN A 25 17.09 6.52 -7.31
CA ASN A 25 17.23 5.39 -8.23
C ASN A 25 18.01 4.21 -7.62
N CYS A 26 17.70 3.88 -6.35
CA CYS A 26 18.38 2.79 -5.63
C CYS A 26 17.54 1.52 -5.56
N SER A 27 18.20 0.37 -5.51
CA SER A 27 17.52 -0.91 -5.28
C SER A 27 17.92 -1.55 -3.95
N PHE A 28 16.93 -2.16 -3.28
CA PHE A 28 17.09 -2.88 -2.02
C PHE A 28 16.60 -4.32 -2.19
N SER A 29 17.49 -5.28 -2.06
CA SER A 29 17.16 -6.71 -2.16
C SER A 29 17.47 -7.43 -0.86
N ASN A 30 16.48 -8.16 -0.31
CA ASN A 30 16.61 -8.91 0.94
C ASN A 30 17.16 -8.07 2.11
N CYS A 31 16.70 -6.80 2.21
CA CYS A 31 17.13 -5.87 3.24
C CYS A 31 16.14 -5.82 4.40
N ASN A 32 16.65 -5.59 5.61
CA ASN A 32 15.86 -5.46 6.83
C ASN A 32 15.79 -4.00 7.29
N PHE A 33 14.56 -3.45 7.29
CA PHE A 33 14.18 -2.14 7.86
C PHE A 33 13.14 -2.30 8.99
N GLY A 34 12.90 -3.52 9.44
CA GLY A 34 11.85 -3.82 10.42
C GLY A 34 12.01 -3.02 11.70
N LYS A 35 10.93 -2.33 12.13
CA LYS A 35 10.87 -1.45 13.30
C LYS A 35 11.86 -0.26 13.25
N MET A 36 12.50 -0.01 12.11
CA MET A 36 13.40 1.12 11.96
C MET A 36 12.65 2.45 12.02
N ASN A 37 13.26 3.47 12.57
CA ASN A 37 12.78 4.83 12.45
C ASN A 37 13.26 5.43 11.11
N LEU A 38 12.34 5.51 10.15
CA LEU A 38 12.57 6.09 8.81
C LEU A 38 12.09 7.55 8.72
N THR A 39 11.87 8.21 9.85
CA THR A 39 11.41 9.61 9.87
C THR A 39 12.32 10.52 9.03
N GLY A 40 11.73 11.17 8.04
CA GLY A 40 12.42 12.10 7.14
C GLY A 40 13.34 11.47 6.11
N TYR A 41 13.39 10.16 6.00
CA TYR A 41 14.09 9.47 4.89
C TYR A 41 13.41 9.78 3.56
N ASN A 42 14.20 9.81 2.48
CA ASN A 42 13.71 10.08 1.14
C ASN A 42 14.07 8.93 0.20
N PHE A 43 13.05 8.38 -0.49
CA PHE A 43 13.19 7.29 -1.46
C PHE A 43 12.54 7.74 -2.78
N LEU A 44 13.37 8.17 -3.73
CA LEU A 44 12.99 8.58 -5.06
C LEU A 44 13.32 7.46 -6.05
N GLU A 45 12.33 7.00 -6.82
CA GLU A 45 12.49 5.95 -7.84
C GLU A 45 13.20 4.69 -7.32
N CYS A 46 12.87 4.28 -6.09
CA CYS A 46 13.52 3.16 -5.42
C CYS A 46 12.71 1.86 -5.52
N ASP A 47 13.43 0.75 -5.73
CA ASP A 47 12.87 -0.60 -5.78
C ASP A 47 13.22 -1.41 -4.54
N PHE A 48 12.21 -1.99 -3.89
CA PHE A 48 12.36 -2.88 -2.74
C PHE A 48 11.90 -4.29 -3.13
N THR A 49 12.80 -5.27 -3.08
CA THR A 49 12.49 -6.67 -3.38
C THR A 49 12.83 -7.55 -2.19
N THR A 50 11.88 -8.36 -1.72
CA THR A 50 12.04 -9.31 -0.60
C THR A 50 12.51 -8.61 0.70
N CYS A 51 12.13 -7.34 0.90
CA CYS A 51 12.51 -6.57 2.07
C CYS A 51 11.48 -6.68 3.21
N ASP A 52 11.94 -6.51 4.44
CA ASP A 52 11.06 -6.38 5.61
C ASP A 52 11.13 -4.94 6.15
N LEU A 53 9.99 -4.22 6.05
CA LEU A 53 9.81 -2.89 6.63
C LEU A 53 8.74 -2.91 7.74
N SER A 54 8.33 -4.09 8.20
CA SER A 54 7.22 -4.23 9.16
C SER A 54 7.44 -3.36 10.40
N LEU A 55 6.39 -2.63 10.81
CA LEU A 55 6.37 -1.76 11.97
C LEU A 55 7.41 -0.61 11.95
N ALA A 56 7.99 -0.28 10.80
CA ALA A 56 8.84 0.89 10.67
C ALA A 56 8.03 2.19 10.90
N THR A 57 8.67 3.19 11.49
CA THR A 57 8.08 4.52 11.63
C THR A 57 8.30 5.31 10.36
N LEU A 58 7.21 5.78 9.72
CA LEU A 58 7.23 6.48 8.44
C LEU A 58 6.90 7.97 8.52
N THR A 59 7.03 8.59 9.68
CA THR A 59 6.73 10.03 9.83
C THR A 59 7.59 10.86 8.88
N ASP A 60 6.94 11.68 8.05
CA ASP A 60 7.60 12.52 7.03
C ASP A 60 8.55 11.76 6.07
N THR A 61 8.46 10.43 6.00
CA THR A 61 9.18 9.64 5.00
C THR A 61 8.61 9.94 3.62
N SER A 62 9.47 10.21 2.63
CA SER A 62 9.05 10.41 1.25
C SER A 62 9.20 9.12 0.44
N PHE A 63 8.12 8.72 -0.24
CA PHE A 63 8.14 7.67 -1.26
C PHE A 63 7.63 8.26 -2.57
N ASN A 64 8.53 8.49 -3.51
CA ASN A 64 8.21 8.98 -4.84
C ASN A 64 8.57 7.93 -5.89
N GLN A 65 7.55 7.37 -6.55
CA GLN A 65 7.66 6.25 -7.49
C GLN A 65 8.36 5.00 -6.91
N ALA A 66 8.12 4.71 -5.61
CA ALA A 66 8.68 3.52 -4.98
C ALA A 66 7.90 2.26 -5.35
N ILE A 67 8.61 1.17 -5.65
CA ILE A 67 8.02 -0.14 -5.95
C ILE A 67 8.41 -1.15 -4.88
N PHE A 68 7.41 -1.82 -4.31
CA PHE A 68 7.61 -2.90 -3.34
C PHE A 68 7.19 -4.23 -3.98
N LYS A 69 8.10 -5.18 -4.04
CA LYS A 69 7.85 -6.52 -4.56
C LYS A 69 8.27 -7.59 -3.54
N ASP A 70 7.37 -8.56 -3.30
CA ASP A 70 7.63 -9.67 -2.37
C ASP A 70 7.98 -9.20 -0.93
N CYS A 71 7.51 -8.01 -0.51
CA CYS A 71 7.89 -7.36 0.74
C CYS A 71 6.93 -7.64 1.89
N LYS A 72 7.47 -7.56 3.13
CA LYS A 72 6.69 -7.52 4.37
C LYS A 72 6.57 -6.07 4.84
N LEU A 73 5.33 -5.57 4.89
CA LEU A 73 4.99 -4.18 5.17
C LEU A 73 3.91 -4.09 6.27
N LEU A 74 3.98 -4.98 7.26
CA LEU A 74 2.93 -5.11 8.28
C LEU A 74 2.85 -3.87 9.17
N GLY A 75 1.63 -3.35 9.39
CA GLY A 75 1.36 -2.29 10.35
C GLY A 75 1.98 -0.93 10.01
N LEU A 76 2.30 -0.69 8.74
CA LEU A 76 2.89 0.58 8.32
C LEU A 76 1.84 1.70 8.26
N ARG A 77 2.22 2.88 8.77
CA ARG A 77 1.43 4.10 8.73
C ARG A 77 1.84 4.94 7.51
N PHE A 78 1.40 4.52 6.30
CA PHE A 78 1.64 5.32 5.09
C PHE A 78 0.95 6.70 5.15
N ASP A 79 -0.11 6.83 5.91
CA ASP A 79 -0.79 8.09 6.20
C ASP A 79 0.11 9.12 6.93
N ALA A 80 1.18 8.70 7.59
CA ALA A 80 2.16 9.57 8.23
C ALA A 80 3.30 10.00 7.29
N CYS A 81 3.39 9.45 6.07
CA CYS A 81 4.41 9.82 5.10
C CYS A 81 4.24 11.25 4.59
N ASN A 82 5.27 11.82 4.00
CA ASN A 82 5.19 13.08 3.29
C ASN A 82 4.21 12.99 2.11
N ASP A 83 3.36 14.00 1.93
CA ASP A 83 2.35 14.03 0.86
C ASP A 83 2.93 14.39 -0.51
N PHE A 84 4.08 15.06 -0.52
CA PHE A 84 4.65 15.58 -1.76
C PHE A 84 5.11 14.46 -2.67
N LEU A 85 4.48 14.35 -3.85
CA LEU A 85 4.75 13.33 -4.86
C LEU A 85 4.67 11.88 -4.36
N PHE A 86 3.86 11.63 -3.30
CA PHE A 86 3.67 10.27 -2.80
C PHE A 86 3.13 9.35 -3.91
N ALA A 87 3.94 8.38 -4.32
CA ALA A 87 3.60 7.41 -5.35
C ALA A 87 4.24 6.05 -5.02
N VAL A 88 3.44 5.02 -4.88
CA VAL A 88 3.87 3.67 -4.48
C VAL A 88 3.14 2.61 -5.28
N ASN A 89 3.81 1.48 -5.51
CA ASN A 89 3.19 0.29 -6.08
C ASN A 89 3.60 -0.96 -5.29
N PHE A 90 2.68 -1.92 -5.20
CA PHE A 90 2.87 -3.14 -4.41
C PHE A 90 2.56 -4.37 -5.27
N ILE A 91 3.48 -5.34 -5.29
CA ILE A 91 3.35 -6.61 -6.02
C ILE A 91 3.71 -7.73 -5.05
N ASN A 92 2.79 -8.66 -4.81
CA ASN A 92 2.96 -9.81 -3.91
C ASN A 92 3.42 -9.43 -2.49
N CYS A 93 2.88 -8.31 -1.95
CA CYS A 93 3.27 -7.78 -0.64
C CYS A 93 2.27 -8.16 0.47
N GLN A 94 2.78 -8.19 1.71
CA GLN A 94 1.97 -8.34 2.92
C GLN A 94 1.85 -6.98 3.61
N LEU A 95 0.67 -6.35 3.51
CA LEU A 95 0.37 -5.00 4.02
C LEU A 95 -0.63 -5.03 5.19
N ASN A 96 -0.85 -6.20 5.80
CA ASN A 96 -1.87 -6.33 6.83
C ASN A 96 -1.70 -5.29 7.94
N PHE A 97 -2.80 -4.73 8.43
CA PHE A 97 -2.86 -3.72 9.49
C PHE A 97 -2.20 -2.37 9.15
N SER A 98 -1.89 -2.11 7.88
CA SER A 98 -1.36 -0.82 7.45
C SER A 98 -2.48 0.22 7.29
N SER A 99 -2.12 1.50 7.32
CA SER A 99 -3.04 2.61 7.12
C SER A 99 -2.62 3.46 5.93
N PHE A 100 -3.61 3.78 5.08
CA PHE A 100 -3.55 4.75 3.99
C PHE A 100 -4.62 5.83 4.19
N PHE A 101 -4.99 6.11 5.44
CA PHE A 101 -6.00 7.10 5.79
C PHE A 101 -5.74 8.44 5.10
N GLN A 102 -6.76 8.96 4.38
CA GLN A 102 -6.73 10.21 3.63
C GLN A 102 -5.67 10.33 2.52
N ARG A 103 -4.99 9.24 2.15
CA ARG A 103 -3.94 9.27 1.13
C ARG A 103 -4.48 9.51 -0.28
N LYS A 104 -3.77 10.36 -1.03
CA LYS A 104 -3.98 10.55 -2.48
C LYS A 104 -3.02 9.61 -3.22
N MET A 105 -3.55 8.49 -3.72
CA MET A 105 -2.74 7.44 -4.34
C MET A 105 -3.48 6.84 -5.54
N LYS A 106 -3.79 7.68 -6.52
CA LYS A 106 -4.41 7.25 -7.77
C LYS A 106 -3.44 6.34 -8.56
N ASN A 107 -4.02 5.44 -9.38
CA ASN A 107 -3.27 4.53 -10.24
C ASN A 107 -2.32 3.58 -9.48
N THR A 108 -2.54 3.36 -8.19
CA THR A 108 -1.71 2.44 -7.41
C THR A 108 -2.03 0.99 -7.74
N ASN A 109 -0.99 0.19 -7.91
CA ASN A 109 -1.12 -1.24 -8.12
C ASN A 109 -0.93 -2.01 -6.80
N PHE A 110 -1.95 -2.84 -6.43
CA PHE A 110 -1.92 -3.76 -5.28
C PHE A 110 -2.04 -5.20 -5.76
N LYS A 111 -1.29 -5.57 -6.77
CA LYS A 111 -1.38 -6.90 -7.37
C LYS A 111 -0.86 -8.00 -6.45
N ASP A 112 -1.62 -9.10 -6.34
CA ASP A 112 -1.26 -10.30 -5.56
C ASP A 112 -0.98 -10.01 -4.07
N CYS A 113 -1.56 -8.93 -3.50
CA CYS A 113 -1.26 -8.47 -2.14
C CYS A 113 -2.21 -9.04 -1.08
N LYS A 114 -1.72 -9.05 0.17
CA LYS A 114 -2.56 -9.28 1.36
C LYS A 114 -2.78 -7.95 2.08
N LEU A 115 -4.04 -7.50 2.09
CA LEU A 115 -4.48 -6.22 2.66
C LEU A 115 -5.49 -6.46 3.81
N ILE A 116 -5.19 -7.42 4.69
CA ILE A 116 -6.09 -7.77 5.80
C ILE A 116 -6.10 -6.64 6.82
N SER A 117 -7.29 -6.15 7.19
CA SER A 117 -7.50 -5.06 8.14
C SER A 117 -6.73 -3.78 7.80
N VAL A 118 -6.57 -3.46 6.51
CA VAL A 118 -5.97 -2.20 6.04
C VAL A 118 -7.01 -1.09 6.08
N ASP A 119 -6.61 0.10 6.52
CA ASP A 119 -7.46 1.28 6.56
C ASP A 119 -7.24 2.16 5.32
N PHE A 120 -8.29 2.27 4.47
CA PHE A 120 -8.35 3.14 3.31
C PHE A 120 -9.37 4.30 3.49
N THR A 121 -9.79 4.57 4.73
CA THR A 121 -10.76 5.63 5.02
C THR A 121 -10.32 6.95 4.39
N GLU A 122 -11.23 7.58 3.64
CA GLU A 122 -11.04 8.87 2.94
C GLU A 122 -9.90 8.88 1.91
N ALA A 123 -9.32 7.72 1.55
CA ALA A 123 -8.27 7.65 0.55
C ALA A 123 -8.80 7.91 -0.86
N ASN A 124 -7.96 8.45 -1.73
CA ASN A 124 -8.25 8.54 -3.16
C ASN A 124 -7.47 7.49 -3.94
N LEU A 125 -8.16 6.42 -4.31
CA LEU A 125 -7.64 5.25 -5.02
C LEU A 125 -8.11 5.20 -6.49
N GLU A 126 -8.57 6.32 -7.05
CA GLU A 126 -9.10 6.33 -8.43
C GLU A 126 -8.16 5.60 -9.39
N ASN A 127 -8.74 4.69 -10.20
CA ASN A 127 -8.04 3.90 -11.22
C ASN A 127 -6.95 2.94 -10.67
N SER A 128 -7.05 2.55 -9.39
CA SER A 128 -6.14 1.57 -8.77
C SER A 128 -6.54 0.13 -9.07
N ASN A 129 -5.56 -0.78 -9.00
CA ASN A 129 -5.73 -2.19 -9.33
C ASN A 129 -5.58 -3.06 -8.08
N PHE A 130 -6.60 -3.91 -7.81
CA PHE A 130 -6.63 -4.89 -6.71
C PHE A 130 -6.65 -6.34 -7.25
N GLU A 131 -5.96 -6.58 -8.36
CA GLU A 131 -5.89 -7.91 -8.98
C GLU A 131 -5.33 -8.96 -7.99
N ASN A 132 -6.07 -10.07 -7.80
CA ASN A 132 -5.73 -11.18 -6.91
C ASN A 132 -5.45 -10.78 -5.45
N THR A 133 -6.00 -9.67 -4.99
CA THR A 133 -5.74 -9.11 -3.66
C THR A 133 -6.75 -9.60 -2.64
N THR A 134 -6.28 -9.99 -1.45
CA THR A 134 -7.13 -10.33 -0.31
C THR A 134 -7.40 -9.09 0.53
N LEU A 135 -8.69 -8.75 0.73
CA LEU A 135 -9.18 -7.54 1.38
C LEU A 135 -10.04 -7.83 2.63
N THR A 136 -9.79 -8.95 3.30
CA THR A 136 -10.53 -9.32 4.52
C THR A 136 -10.41 -8.21 5.56
N ASP A 137 -11.56 -7.73 6.07
CA ASP A 137 -11.66 -6.66 7.07
C ASP A 137 -10.99 -5.33 6.66
N ALA A 138 -10.68 -5.13 5.37
CA ALA A 138 -10.20 -3.84 4.86
C ALA A 138 -11.33 -2.80 4.96
N ILE A 139 -10.98 -1.61 5.43
CA ILE A 139 -11.93 -0.52 5.67
C ILE A 139 -11.94 0.42 4.47
N PHE A 140 -13.12 0.57 3.86
CA PHE A 140 -13.41 1.55 2.82
C PHE A 140 -14.57 2.42 3.31
N ASP A 141 -14.27 3.60 3.80
CA ASP A 141 -15.27 4.59 4.24
C ASP A 141 -14.93 5.95 3.61
N ARG A 142 -15.90 6.55 2.91
CA ARG A 142 -15.71 7.79 2.13
C ARG A 142 -14.52 7.74 1.18
N THR A 143 -14.18 6.55 0.68
CA THR A 143 -13.04 6.29 -0.19
C THR A 143 -13.43 6.51 -1.66
N ASN A 144 -12.55 7.13 -2.45
CA ASN A 144 -12.73 7.21 -3.90
C ASN A 144 -12.14 5.97 -4.58
N LEU A 145 -13.02 5.06 -4.99
CA LEU A 145 -12.74 3.81 -5.69
C LEU A 145 -13.15 3.87 -7.17
N SER A 146 -13.37 5.07 -7.73
CA SER A 146 -13.79 5.22 -9.12
C SER A 146 -12.79 4.55 -10.06
N LYS A 147 -13.29 3.77 -11.03
CA LYS A 147 -12.50 3.05 -12.02
C LYS A 147 -11.53 1.99 -11.45
N CYS A 148 -11.58 1.67 -10.16
CA CYS A 148 -10.76 0.61 -9.59
C CYS A 148 -11.11 -0.76 -10.18
N ASN A 149 -10.11 -1.64 -10.27
CA ASN A 149 -10.28 -3.02 -10.69
C ASN A 149 -10.32 -3.96 -9.48
N PHE A 150 -11.50 -4.54 -9.20
CA PHE A 150 -11.73 -5.55 -8.16
C PHE A 150 -12.12 -6.91 -8.76
N THR A 151 -11.95 -7.14 -10.07
CA THR A 151 -12.48 -8.33 -10.74
C THR A 151 -12.00 -9.65 -10.16
N THR A 152 -10.79 -9.71 -9.64
CA THR A 152 -10.21 -10.89 -8.98
C THR A 152 -9.90 -10.66 -7.50
N ALA A 153 -10.30 -9.50 -6.94
CA ALA A 153 -10.17 -9.22 -5.52
C ALA A 153 -11.09 -10.10 -4.67
N GLN A 154 -10.64 -10.47 -3.48
CA GLN A 154 -11.32 -11.41 -2.60
C GLN A 154 -11.65 -10.78 -1.24
N ASN A 155 -12.78 -11.21 -0.65
CA ASN A 155 -13.17 -10.91 0.72
C ASN A 155 -13.29 -9.41 1.03
N PHE A 156 -13.59 -8.57 0.04
CA PHE A 156 -13.86 -7.17 0.30
C PHE A 156 -15.29 -6.96 0.82
N HIS A 157 -15.45 -5.90 1.63
CA HIS A 157 -16.73 -5.36 2.03
C HIS A 157 -16.73 -3.85 1.72
N ILE A 158 -17.40 -3.46 0.66
CA ILE A 158 -17.49 -2.06 0.20
C ILE A 158 -18.95 -1.64 0.22
N HIS A 159 -19.28 -0.59 0.99
CA HIS A 159 -20.61 -0.01 1.03
C HIS A 159 -20.77 0.97 -0.14
N PRO A 160 -21.63 0.68 -1.15
CA PRO A 160 -21.70 1.51 -2.37
C PRO A 160 -22.12 2.96 -2.12
N GLU A 161 -22.99 3.19 -1.12
CA GLU A 161 -23.51 4.52 -0.81
C GLU A 161 -22.53 5.39 -0.01
N GLN A 162 -21.56 4.78 0.65
CA GLN A 162 -20.56 5.48 1.45
C GLN A 162 -19.28 5.77 0.67
N ASN A 163 -19.11 5.13 -0.51
CA ASN A 163 -17.90 5.21 -1.30
C ASN A 163 -18.19 5.67 -2.75
N GLN A 164 -17.20 6.26 -3.40
CA GLN A 164 -17.30 6.60 -4.82
C GLN A 164 -16.85 5.41 -5.66
N ILE A 165 -17.80 4.64 -6.22
CA ILE A 165 -17.51 3.42 -7.00
C ILE A 165 -17.83 3.57 -8.49
N LYS A 166 -17.96 4.80 -9.01
CA LYS A 166 -18.31 5.04 -10.42
C LYS A 166 -17.32 4.36 -11.36
N ALA A 167 -17.84 3.52 -12.26
CA ALA A 167 -17.04 2.75 -13.21
C ALA A 167 -15.98 1.83 -12.59
N ALA A 168 -16.12 1.47 -11.30
CA ALA A 168 -15.31 0.39 -10.73
C ALA A 168 -15.72 -0.97 -11.32
N HIS A 169 -14.74 -1.85 -11.50
CA HIS A 169 -14.91 -3.15 -12.15
C HIS A 169 -14.96 -4.26 -11.10
N PHE A 170 -16.05 -5.02 -11.11
CA PHE A 170 -16.25 -6.20 -10.25
C PHE A 170 -16.59 -7.42 -11.11
N ALA A 171 -16.20 -8.60 -10.70
CA ALA A 171 -16.71 -9.83 -11.31
C ALA A 171 -18.12 -10.14 -10.79
N LYS A 172 -18.93 -10.83 -11.59
CA LYS A 172 -20.28 -11.23 -11.19
C LYS A 172 -20.26 -12.06 -9.88
N ASP A 173 -19.27 -12.91 -9.73
CA ASP A 173 -19.18 -13.88 -8.64
C ASP A 173 -18.69 -13.25 -7.31
N ASN A 174 -18.17 -12.02 -7.33
CA ASN A 174 -17.75 -11.32 -6.11
C ASN A 174 -18.62 -10.12 -5.71
N LEU A 175 -19.76 -9.89 -6.42
CA LEU A 175 -20.70 -8.80 -6.11
C LEU A 175 -21.30 -8.86 -4.70
N SER A 176 -21.30 -10.05 -4.05
CA SER A 176 -21.72 -10.18 -2.66
C SER A 176 -21.01 -9.22 -1.72
N GLY A 177 -19.74 -8.89 -1.98
CA GLY A 177 -18.97 -7.92 -1.20
C GLY A 177 -19.51 -6.49 -1.20
N LEU A 178 -20.37 -6.12 -2.18
CA LEU A 178 -21.09 -4.86 -2.22
C LEU A 178 -22.45 -4.91 -1.49
N LEU A 179 -22.94 -6.09 -1.17
CA LEU A 179 -24.30 -6.31 -0.69
C LEU A 179 -24.34 -6.78 0.78
N LEU A 180 -23.21 -7.05 1.40
CA LEU A 180 -23.12 -7.54 2.78
C LEU A 180 -23.80 -6.61 3.78
N SER A 181 -23.69 -5.28 3.59
CA SER A 181 -24.31 -4.28 4.47
C SER A 181 -25.83 -4.30 4.48
N TYR A 182 -26.45 -4.90 3.45
CA TYR A 182 -27.94 -4.98 3.34
C TYR A 182 -28.52 -6.23 3.97
N GLY A 183 -27.71 -7.14 4.53
CA GLY A 183 -28.17 -8.38 5.18
C GLY A 183 -28.92 -9.34 4.24
N LEU A 184 -28.63 -9.28 2.95
CA LEU A 184 -29.30 -10.10 1.93
C LEU A 184 -28.83 -11.55 2.00
N LYS A 185 -29.74 -12.47 1.72
CA LYS A 185 -29.42 -13.88 1.48
C LYS A 185 -29.21 -14.06 -0.03
N ILE A 186 -27.99 -14.35 -0.43
CA ILE A 186 -27.60 -14.57 -1.82
C ILE A 186 -27.33 -16.05 -2.00
N SER A 187 -28.03 -16.70 -2.94
CA SER A 187 -27.92 -18.13 -3.26
C SER A 187 -27.52 -18.34 -4.70
#